data_4587f124efc248fb4acdb25a02c4b379
#
_entry.id   4587f124efc248fb4acdb25a02c4b379
#
_cell.length_a   1.000
_cell.length_b   1.000
_cell.length_c   1.000
_cell.angle_alpha   90.00
_cell.angle_beta   90.00
_cell.angle_gamma   90.00
#
_symmetry.space_group_name_H-M   'P 1'
#
loop_
_entity.id
_entity.type
_entity.pdbx_description
1 polymer ?
#
loop_
_entity_poly.entity_id
_entity_poly.type
_entity_poly.pdbx_seq_one_letter_code
_entity_poly.pdbx_strand_id
1 'polypeptide(L)'
;ASESYEEDLEGILAKVGDEYSDVFLAAKNVYDAVELSTILADSDKKSHAKLSSSMIVRFTEHQEDLKNFKRFIRENCPDEYDNLFKNEQKDGYAGYIAHAGKVSQLKFYQYVKKIIQDIAGAEYFLEKIAQENFLRKQRTFDNGVIPHQIHLAELQAIIHRQAAYYPFLKENQKKIEQLVTFRIPYYVGPLSKGDASTFAWLKRQSEEPIRPWNLQETVDLDQSATAFIERMTNFDTYLPSEKVLPKHSLLYEKFMVFNELTKISYTDDRGIKANFSGKEKEKIFDYLFKTRRKVKKKDIIQFYRNEYNTEIVTLSGLEEDQFNASFSTYQDLLKCGLTRAELDHPDNAEKLEDIIKILTIFEDRQRIRTQLSTFKGQFSEEVLKKLERKHYTGWGRLSKKLINGIYDKESGKTILDYLIKDDGVSKHYNRNFMQLINDSQLSFKNAIQKAQSSEHEETLSETVNELAGSPAIKKGIYQSLKIVDELVAIMGYAPKRIVDEMARENQTTSTGKRRSIQRLKIVEKAMAE
;
A
#
# COMPACT_ATOMS: atom_id res chain seq x y z
N ALA A 1 6.22 -23.35 9.29
CA ALA A 1 6.98 -22.14 9.61
C ALA A 1 7.62 -21.62 8.34
N SER A 2 7.55 -20.34 8.06
CA SER A 2 8.22 -19.75 6.90
C SER A 2 9.73 -19.67 7.18
N GLU A 3 10.52 -19.59 6.12
CA GLU A 3 11.98 -19.59 6.22
C GLU A 3 12.55 -18.19 6.47
N SER A 4 11.70 -17.15 6.52
CA SER A 4 12.12 -15.79 6.81
C SER A 4 11.12 -15.03 7.67
N TYR A 5 11.64 -14.22 8.59
CA TYR A 5 10.83 -13.33 9.44
C TYR A 5 9.97 -12.36 8.62
N GLU A 6 10.49 -11.85 7.50
CA GLU A 6 9.75 -10.92 6.63
C GLU A 6 8.55 -11.59 5.98
N GLU A 7 8.71 -12.83 5.48
CA GLU A 7 7.58 -13.59 4.91
C GLU A 7 6.54 -13.92 5.97
N ASP A 8 6.96 -14.24 7.20
CA ASP A 8 6.04 -14.47 8.31
C ASP A 8 5.30 -13.20 8.70
N LEU A 9 6.01 -12.06 8.78
CA LEU A 9 5.42 -10.77 9.09
C LEU A 9 4.42 -10.32 8.00
N GLU A 10 4.79 -10.41 6.72
CA GLU A 10 3.86 -10.13 5.61
C GLU A 10 2.64 -11.06 5.64
N GLY A 11 2.87 -12.34 5.93
CA GLY A 11 1.81 -13.32 6.09
C GLY A 11 0.86 -13.01 7.26
N ILE A 12 1.38 -12.45 8.34
CA ILE A 12 0.59 -12.00 9.50
C ILE A 12 -0.15 -10.72 9.16
N LEU A 13 0.53 -9.70 8.62
CA LEU A 13 -0.07 -8.43 8.24
C LEU A 13 -1.21 -8.59 7.22
N ALA A 14 -1.11 -9.57 6.32
CA ALA A 14 -2.17 -9.88 5.38
C ALA A 14 -3.42 -10.54 6.01
N LYS A 15 -3.29 -11.11 7.21
CA LYS A 15 -4.37 -11.82 7.93
C LYS A 15 -4.97 -10.99 9.06
N VAL A 16 -4.19 -10.09 9.60
CA VAL A 16 -4.56 -9.22 10.71
C VAL A 16 -5.21 -7.97 10.14
N GLY A 17 -6.37 -7.60 10.65
CA GLY A 17 -7.03 -6.36 10.26
C GLY A 17 -6.20 -5.13 10.68
N ASP A 18 -6.51 -3.99 10.06
CA ASP A 18 -5.81 -2.70 10.28
C ASP A 18 -5.64 -2.33 11.77
N GLU A 19 -6.51 -2.86 12.62
CA GLU A 19 -6.49 -2.62 14.08
C GLU A 19 -5.21 -3.13 14.78
N TYR A 20 -4.61 -4.20 14.26
CA TYR A 20 -3.41 -4.81 14.86
C TYR A 20 -2.15 -4.61 14.00
N SER A 21 -2.27 -4.06 12.80
CA SER A 21 -1.13 -3.83 11.91
C SER A 21 -0.06 -2.94 12.56
N ASP A 22 -0.48 -1.91 13.31
CA ASP A 22 0.43 -1.01 14.01
C ASP A 22 1.29 -1.73 15.07
N VAL A 23 0.74 -2.76 15.73
CA VAL A 23 1.49 -3.57 16.72
C VAL A 23 2.57 -4.39 16.05
N PHE A 24 2.24 -5.03 14.92
CA PHE A 24 3.21 -5.83 14.17
C PHE A 24 4.28 -4.98 13.49
N LEU A 25 3.92 -3.78 13.00
CA LEU A 25 4.90 -2.82 12.48
C LEU A 25 5.82 -2.30 13.58
N ALA A 26 5.31 -2.07 14.79
CA ALA A 26 6.13 -1.70 15.93
C ALA A 26 7.10 -2.85 16.31
N ALA A 27 6.65 -4.09 16.30
CA ALA A 27 7.49 -5.26 16.53
C ALA A 27 8.60 -5.38 15.47
N LYS A 28 8.25 -5.15 14.17
CA LYS A 28 9.24 -5.10 13.09
C LYS A 28 10.30 -4.01 13.33
N ASN A 29 9.89 -2.81 13.72
CA ASN A 29 10.82 -1.73 13.99
C ASN A 29 11.79 -2.06 15.14
N VAL A 30 11.33 -2.78 16.16
CA VAL A 30 12.20 -3.25 17.25
C VAL A 30 13.19 -4.29 16.73
N TYR A 31 12.72 -5.25 15.93
CA TYR A 31 13.58 -6.25 15.31
C TYR A 31 14.67 -5.60 14.43
N ASP A 32 14.30 -4.68 13.55
CA ASP A 32 15.23 -3.96 12.68
C ASP A 32 16.26 -3.16 13.50
N ALA A 33 15.85 -2.58 14.63
CA ALA A 33 16.76 -1.87 15.53
C ALA A 33 17.76 -2.82 16.23
N VAL A 34 17.33 -4.02 16.60
CA VAL A 34 18.20 -5.06 17.18
C VAL A 34 19.21 -5.55 16.14
N GLU A 35 18.77 -5.84 14.91
CA GLU A 35 19.66 -6.23 13.81
C GLU A 35 20.70 -5.15 13.52
N LEU A 36 20.30 -3.88 13.43
CA LEU A 36 21.22 -2.76 13.26
C LEU A 36 22.23 -2.66 14.40
N SER A 37 21.76 -2.83 15.64
CA SER A 37 22.62 -2.83 16.83
C SER A 37 23.67 -3.92 16.74
N THR A 38 23.29 -5.13 16.31
CA THR A 38 24.21 -6.26 16.13
C THR A 38 25.26 -5.96 15.07
N ILE A 39 24.85 -5.43 13.91
CA ILE A 39 25.76 -5.01 12.84
C ILE A 39 26.80 -3.99 13.34
N LEU A 40 26.35 -2.99 14.10
CA LEU A 40 27.23 -1.94 14.62
C LEU A 40 28.12 -2.44 15.77
N ALA A 41 27.65 -3.38 16.59
CA ALA A 41 28.41 -3.98 17.69
C ALA A 41 29.58 -4.84 17.19
N ASP A 42 29.43 -5.53 16.06
CA ASP A 42 30.49 -6.34 15.45
C ASP A 42 31.63 -5.50 14.88
N SER A 43 31.51 -4.17 14.87
CA SER A 43 32.54 -3.29 14.36
C SER A 43 33.70 -3.12 15.33
N ASP A 44 34.94 -2.90 14.81
CA ASP A 44 36.05 -2.48 15.65
C ASP A 44 35.70 -1.20 16.42
N LYS A 45 35.87 -1.24 17.75
CA LYS A 45 35.54 -0.10 18.65
C LYS A 45 36.30 1.18 18.30
N LYS A 46 37.48 1.07 17.69
CA LYS A 46 38.32 2.20 17.27
C LYS A 46 37.97 2.72 15.88
N SER A 47 37.18 2.00 15.12
CA SER A 47 36.82 2.39 13.76
C SER A 47 35.77 3.49 13.77
N HIS A 48 35.98 4.53 12.95
CA HIS A 48 34.97 5.54 12.65
C HIS A 48 34.06 5.14 11.48
N ALA A 49 34.47 4.12 10.71
CA ALA A 49 33.71 3.53 9.62
C ALA A 49 33.06 2.22 10.11
N LYS A 50 32.00 2.33 10.91
CA LYS A 50 31.40 1.20 11.63
C LYS A 50 30.86 0.13 10.71
N LEU A 51 30.21 0.50 9.61
CA LEU A 51 29.65 -0.47 8.65
C LEU A 51 30.76 -1.25 7.93
N SER A 52 31.75 -0.55 7.36
CA SER A 52 32.89 -1.19 6.68
C SER A 52 33.69 -2.05 7.66
N SER A 53 33.88 -1.60 8.88
CA SER A 53 34.58 -2.36 9.92
C SER A 53 33.83 -3.65 10.27
N SER A 54 32.54 -3.58 10.49
CA SER A 54 31.68 -4.76 10.74
C SER A 54 31.77 -5.77 9.59
N MET A 55 31.72 -5.30 8.34
CA MET A 55 31.83 -6.16 7.17
C MET A 55 33.19 -6.87 7.09
N ILE A 56 34.29 -6.18 7.44
CA ILE A 56 35.63 -6.75 7.47
C ILE A 56 35.74 -7.81 8.57
N VAL A 57 35.23 -7.51 9.77
CA VAL A 57 35.23 -8.45 10.91
C VAL A 57 34.48 -9.72 10.52
N ARG A 58 33.25 -9.59 10.03
CA ARG A 58 32.41 -10.73 9.60
C ARG A 58 33.05 -11.53 8.46
N PHE A 59 33.69 -10.86 7.50
CA PHE A 59 34.40 -11.55 6.43
C PHE A 59 35.57 -12.37 6.98
N THR A 60 36.33 -11.80 7.88
CA THR A 60 37.51 -12.47 8.49
C THR A 60 37.05 -13.68 9.29
N GLU A 61 36.03 -13.52 10.14
CA GLU A 61 35.45 -14.63 10.90
C GLU A 61 34.91 -15.73 10.00
N HIS A 62 34.18 -15.37 8.94
CA HIS A 62 33.67 -16.33 7.97
C HIS A 62 34.79 -17.14 7.30
N GLN A 63 35.88 -16.49 6.92
CA GLN A 63 37.04 -17.17 6.30
C GLN A 63 37.74 -18.10 7.29
N GLU A 64 37.88 -17.67 8.53
CA GLU A 64 38.49 -18.51 9.60
C GLU A 64 37.60 -19.71 9.93
N ASP A 65 36.29 -19.48 10.14
CA ASP A 65 35.34 -20.54 10.39
C ASP A 65 35.30 -21.55 9.23
N LEU A 66 35.30 -21.07 7.99
CA LEU A 66 35.29 -21.92 6.80
C LEU A 66 36.56 -22.76 6.71
N LYS A 67 37.73 -22.16 6.99
CA LYS A 67 39.03 -22.86 7.00
C LYS A 67 39.03 -23.95 8.07
N ASN A 68 38.59 -23.61 9.27
CA ASN A 68 38.54 -24.53 10.40
C ASN A 68 37.54 -25.66 10.15
N PHE A 69 36.37 -25.33 9.62
CA PHE A 69 35.34 -26.31 9.30
C PHE A 69 35.75 -27.27 8.18
N LYS A 70 36.41 -26.76 7.12
CA LYS A 70 36.98 -27.61 6.05
C LYS A 70 38.01 -28.57 6.59
N ARG A 71 38.85 -28.14 7.54
CA ARG A 71 39.83 -29.00 8.19
C ARG A 71 39.16 -30.08 9.02
N PHE A 72 38.21 -29.68 9.87
CA PHE A 72 37.43 -30.59 10.72
C PHE A 72 36.71 -31.67 9.91
N ILE A 73 36.05 -31.31 8.83
CA ILE A 73 35.35 -32.29 7.97
C ILE A 73 36.32 -33.23 7.28
N ARG A 74 37.49 -32.76 6.83
CA ARG A 74 38.52 -33.66 6.22
C ARG A 74 39.04 -34.68 7.22
N GLU A 75 39.20 -34.28 8.47
CA GLU A 75 39.75 -35.14 9.52
C GLU A 75 38.72 -36.13 10.05
N ASN A 76 37.45 -35.76 10.15
CA ASN A 76 36.44 -36.57 10.82
C ASN A 76 35.37 -37.17 9.90
N CYS A 77 35.07 -36.53 8.75
CA CYS A 77 34.02 -36.95 7.81
C CYS A 77 34.45 -36.72 6.35
N PRO A 78 35.55 -37.31 5.87
CA PRO A 78 36.09 -37.04 4.53
C PRO A 78 35.10 -37.35 3.40
N ASP A 79 34.23 -38.33 3.58
CA ASP A 79 33.20 -38.73 2.59
C ASP A 79 32.15 -37.65 2.35
N GLU A 80 31.89 -36.80 3.35
CA GLU A 80 30.95 -35.70 3.20
C GLU A 80 31.56 -34.40 2.66
N TYR A 81 32.88 -34.36 2.47
CA TYR A 81 33.57 -33.16 2.06
C TYR A 81 33.08 -32.61 0.73
N ASP A 82 32.91 -33.46 -0.28
CA ASP A 82 32.47 -33.05 -1.60
C ASP A 82 30.98 -32.66 -1.62
N ASN A 83 30.16 -33.33 -0.82
CA ASN A 83 28.76 -32.96 -0.63
C ASN A 83 28.60 -31.57 0.01
N LEU A 84 29.45 -31.24 0.98
CA LEU A 84 29.40 -29.95 1.67
C LEU A 84 29.98 -28.80 0.85
N PHE A 85 31.13 -29.00 0.19
CA PHE A 85 31.93 -27.89 -0.33
C PHE A 85 32.02 -27.80 -1.86
N LYS A 86 31.57 -28.82 -2.60
CA LYS A 86 31.65 -28.83 -4.08
C LYS A 86 30.28 -29.02 -4.75
N ASN A 87 29.32 -29.66 -4.09
CA ASN A 87 28.03 -29.97 -4.69
C ASN A 87 27.01 -28.88 -4.42
N GLU A 88 26.72 -28.04 -5.42
CA GLU A 88 25.73 -26.97 -5.35
C GLU A 88 24.26 -27.47 -5.31
N GLN A 89 24.02 -28.76 -5.59
CA GLN A 89 22.67 -29.36 -5.55
C GLN A 89 22.27 -29.83 -4.14
N LYS A 90 23.24 -29.89 -3.21
CA LYS A 90 23.04 -30.27 -1.82
C LYS A 90 22.84 -29.03 -0.93
N ASP A 91 22.27 -29.23 0.25
CA ASP A 91 22.08 -28.20 1.25
C ASP A 91 23.36 -27.85 2.04
N GLY A 92 24.54 -28.22 1.47
CA GLY A 92 25.84 -27.90 2.00
C GLY A 92 26.28 -26.45 1.72
N TYR A 93 27.51 -26.13 2.10
CA TYR A 93 28.10 -24.80 1.94
C TYR A 93 28.10 -24.33 0.48
N ALA A 94 28.46 -25.23 -0.47
CA ALA A 94 28.43 -24.87 -1.89
C ALA A 94 27.05 -24.43 -2.37
N GLY A 95 26.01 -25.19 -2.05
CA GLY A 95 24.62 -24.81 -2.37
C GLY A 95 24.14 -23.56 -1.65
N TYR A 96 24.57 -23.40 -0.39
CA TYR A 96 24.23 -22.21 0.42
C TYR A 96 24.83 -20.92 -0.14
N ILE A 97 26.08 -20.96 -0.65
CA ILE A 97 26.78 -19.80 -1.23
C ILE A 97 26.38 -19.53 -2.69
N ALA A 98 25.87 -20.53 -3.41
CA ALA A 98 25.47 -20.39 -4.81
C ALA A 98 24.45 -19.24 -5.00
N HIS A 99 24.61 -18.49 -6.08
CA HIS A 99 23.81 -17.27 -6.35
C HIS A 99 22.30 -17.51 -6.56
N ALA A 100 21.88 -18.75 -6.75
CA ALA A 100 20.50 -19.09 -7.06
C ALA A 100 19.53 -19.08 -5.84
N GLY A 101 20.02 -18.78 -4.63
CA GLY A 101 19.17 -18.63 -3.43
C GLY A 101 18.33 -19.85 -3.03
N LYS A 102 18.69 -21.06 -3.52
CA LYS A 102 17.91 -22.28 -3.31
C LYS A 102 18.04 -22.88 -1.91
N VAL A 103 19.14 -22.58 -1.22
CA VAL A 103 19.43 -23.11 0.10
C VAL A 103 19.40 -21.98 1.11
N SER A 104 18.42 -22.02 2.02
CA SER A 104 18.31 -21.08 3.13
C SER A 104 19.36 -21.38 4.21
N GLN A 105 19.64 -20.38 5.07
CA GLN A 105 20.54 -20.57 6.22
C GLN A 105 20.05 -21.71 7.12
N LEU A 106 18.75 -21.80 7.35
CA LEU A 106 18.15 -22.86 8.17
C LEU A 106 18.41 -24.26 7.59
N LYS A 107 18.21 -24.45 6.27
CA LYS A 107 18.48 -25.75 5.62
C LYS A 107 19.96 -26.10 5.70
N PHE A 108 20.83 -25.14 5.44
CA PHE A 108 22.26 -25.32 5.58
C PHE A 108 22.65 -25.74 7.02
N TYR A 109 22.12 -25.05 8.03
CA TYR A 109 22.39 -25.39 9.43
C TYR A 109 21.86 -26.78 9.81
N GLN A 110 20.65 -27.13 9.39
CA GLN A 110 20.10 -28.47 9.61
C GLN A 110 20.94 -29.56 8.95
N TYR A 111 21.40 -29.32 7.73
CA TYR A 111 22.24 -30.25 7.00
C TYR A 111 23.60 -30.45 7.69
N VAL A 112 24.28 -29.36 8.04
CA VAL A 112 25.56 -29.42 8.78
C VAL A 112 25.38 -30.11 10.12
N LYS A 113 24.38 -29.72 10.90
CA LYS A 113 24.11 -30.30 12.21
C LYS A 113 23.91 -31.82 12.15
N LYS A 114 23.16 -32.30 11.14
CA LYS A 114 22.95 -33.73 10.93
C LYS A 114 24.27 -34.51 10.72
N ILE A 115 25.27 -33.88 10.10
CA ILE A 115 26.56 -34.52 9.82
C ILE A 115 27.45 -34.51 11.07
N ILE A 116 27.47 -33.41 11.85
CA ILE A 116 28.51 -33.22 12.87
C ILE A 116 28.02 -33.41 14.32
N GLN A 117 26.72 -33.56 14.58
CA GLN A 117 26.18 -33.57 15.94
C GLN A 117 26.74 -34.67 16.85
N ASP A 118 27.11 -35.80 16.30
CA ASP A 118 27.61 -36.97 17.03
C ASP A 118 29.16 -37.09 16.96
N ILE A 119 29.86 -36.07 16.49
CA ILE A 119 31.28 -36.05 16.31
C ILE A 119 31.96 -35.26 17.43
N ALA A 120 32.92 -35.85 18.10
CA ALA A 120 33.74 -35.19 19.10
C ALA A 120 34.52 -34.01 18.49
N GLY A 121 34.51 -32.85 19.20
CA GLY A 121 35.16 -31.62 18.73
C GLY A 121 34.31 -30.75 17.82
N ALA A 122 33.02 -31.12 17.60
CA ALA A 122 32.07 -30.31 16.85
C ALA A 122 31.40 -29.20 17.67
N GLU A 123 31.60 -29.13 18.99
CA GLU A 123 30.91 -28.25 19.94
C GLU A 123 30.98 -26.79 19.50
N TYR A 124 32.15 -26.33 19.05
CA TYR A 124 32.34 -24.96 18.55
C TYR A 124 31.40 -24.61 17.38
N PHE A 125 31.27 -25.50 16.41
CA PHE A 125 30.43 -25.28 15.24
C PHE A 125 28.95 -25.38 15.61
N LEU A 126 28.60 -26.33 16.47
CA LEU A 126 27.21 -26.50 16.96
C LEU A 126 26.73 -25.30 17.78
N GLU A 127 27.61 -24.71 18.60
CA GLU A 127 27.31 -23.50 19.35
C GLU A 127 27.07 -22.30 18.42
N LYS A 128 27.95 -22.09 17.42
CA LYS A 128 27.76 -21.05 16.42
C LYS A 128 26.49 -21.24 15.58
N ILE A 129 26.12 -22.49 15.27
CA ILE A 129 24.85 -22.81 14.60
C ILE A 129 23.66 -22.46 15.50
N ALA A 130 23.74 -22.78 16.80
CA ALA A 130 22.67 -22.47 17.76
C ALA A 130 22.49 -20.96 17.96
N GLN A 131 23.57 -20.19 17.85
CA GLN A 131 23.57 -18.73 17.89
C GLN A 131 23.23 -18.07 16.54
N GLU A 132 22.92 -18.88 15.52
CA GLU A 132 22.68 -18.45 14.13
C GLU A 132 23.81 -17.61 13.50
N ASN A 133 25.04 -17.82 13.98
CA ASN A 133 26.23 -17.04 13.57
C ASN A 133 27.30 -17.86 12.84
N PHE A 134 26.97 -19.09 12.39
CA PHE A 134 27.90 -19.94 11.66
C PHE A 134 27.89 -19.64 10.15
N LEU A 135 29.01 -19.22 9.59
CA LEU A 135 29.19 -18.95 8.14
C LEU A 135 28.05 -18.11 7.54
N ARG A 136 27.58 -17.09 8.27
CA ARG A 136 26.53 -16.19 7.78
C ARG A 136 26.94 -15.53 6.47
N LYS A 137 26.00 -15.44 5.53
CA LYS A 137 26.18 -14.62 4.32
C LYS A 137 26.31 -13.17 4.72
N GLN A 138 27.30 -12.47 4.14
CA GLN A 138 27.48 -11.03 4.36
C GLN A 138 26.46 -10.18 3.61
N ARG A 139 25.24 -10.67 3.34
CA ARG A 139 24.39 -10.02 2.38
C ARG A 139 23.20 -9.32 2.91
N THR A 140 23.09 -8.17 2.36
CA THR A 140 22.02 -7.51 1.59
C THR A 140 20.67 -7.47 2.27
N PHE A 141 20.25 -8.45 2.95
CA PHE A 141 19.13 -8.52 3.84
C PHE A 141 19.34 -7.56 5.03
N ASP A 142 20.52 -7.63 5.64
CA ASP A 142 20.94 -6.72 6.71
C ASP A 142 21.10 -5.27 6.22
N ASN A 143 21.37 -5.05 4.95
CA ASN A 143 21.54 -3.71 4.38
C ASN A 143 20.22 -2.93 4.30
N GLY A 144 19.08 -3.61 4.22
CA GLY A 144 17.76 -2.98 4.20
C GLY A 144 17.39 -2.27 5.50
N VAL A 145 17.97 -2.70 6.63
CA VAL A 145 17.72 -2.12 7.95
C VAL A 145 18.67 -0.97 8.30
N ILE A 146 19.73 -0.75 7.51
CA ILE A 146 20.71 0.32 7.78
C ILE A 146 20.17 1.66 7.26
N PRO A 147 19.91 2.64 8.15
CA PRO A 147 19.50 3.98 7.75
C PRO A 147 20.57 4.66 6.87
N HIS A 148 20.13 5.35 5.82
CA HIS A 148 21.04 6.04 4.91
C HIS A 148 21.90 7.11 5.60
N GLN A 149 21.47 7.64 6.74
CA GLN A 149 22.24 8.58 7.57
C GLN A 149 23.54 7.95 8.08
N ILE A 150 23.57 6.66 8.38
CA ILE A 150 24.78 5.95 8.81
C ILE A 150 25.75 5.80 7.64
N HIS A 151 25.25 5.46 6.45
CA HIS A 151 26.06 5.45 5.23
C HIS A 151 26.67 6.82 4.92
N LEU A 152 25.87 7.89 5.09
CA LEU A 152 26.34 9.27 4.90
C LEU A 152 27.42 9.63 5.91
N ALA A 153 27.21 9.32 7.19
CA ALA A 153 28.20 9.61 8.24
C ALA A 153 29.54 8.89 7.99
N GLU A 154 29.48 7.62 7.54
CA GLU A 154 30.68 6.86 7.17
C GLU A 154 31.37 7.47 5.94
N LEU A 155 30.60 7.82 4.90
CA LEU A 155 31.13 8.51 3.72
C LEU A 155 31.82 9.82 4.08
N GLN A 156 31.22 10.64 4.94
CA GLN A 156 31.80 11.90 5.41
C GLN A 156 33.13 11.67 6.16
N ALA A 157 33.19 10.63 7.01
CA ALA A 157 34.41 10.26 7.70
C ALA A 157 35.51 9.81 6.73
N ILE A 158 35.16 9.05 5.70
CA ILE A 158 36.09 8.62 4.65
C ILE A 158 36.60 9.83 3.87
N ILE A 159 35.72 10.71 3.40
CA ILE A 159 36.09 11.92 2.64
C ILE A 159 37.00 12.81 3.49
N HIS A 160 36.65 13.05 4.74
CA HIS A 160 37.46 13.91 5.64
C HIS A 160 38.91 13.41 5.77
N ARG A 161 39.12 12.11 5.88
CA ARG A 161 40.46 11.51 5.98
C ARG A 161 41.21 11.49 4.65
N GLN A 162 40.52 11.15 3.58
CA GLN A 162 41.12 10.99 2.25
C GLN A 162 41.39 12.34 1.56
N ALA A 163 40.65 13.38 1.95
CA ALA A 163 40.85 14.76 1.42
C ALA A 163 42.24 15.34 1.67
N ALA A 164 42.96 14.83 2.68
CA ALA A 164 44.34 15.20 2.92
C ALA A 164 45.29 14.73 1.80
N TYR A 165 44.95 13.61 1.16
CA TYR A 165 45.74 13.02 0.07
C TYR A 165 45.17 13.37 -1.31
N TYR A 166 43.85 13.61 -1.40
CA TYR A 166 43.12 13.87 -2.62
C TYR A 166 42.26 15.15 -2.49
N PRO A 167 42.82 16.34 -2.77
CA PRO A 167 42.14 17.63 -2.57
C PRO A 167 40.80 17.74 -3.26
N PHE A 168 40.62 17.11 -4.44
CA PHE A 168 39.38 17.11 -5.18
C PHE A 168 38.19 16.53 -4.38
N LEU A 169 38.41 15.65 -3.42
CA LEU A 169 37.37 15.13 -2.54
C LEU A 169 36.77 16.21 -1.66
N LYS A 170 37.59 17.11 -1.16
CA LYS A 170 37.13 18.27 -0.37
C LYS A 170 36.30 19.24 -1.21
N GLU A 171 36.76 19.53 -2.41
CA GLU A 171 36.07 20.43 -3.35
C GLU A 171 34.71 19.88 -3.80
N ASN A 172 34.60 18.57 -3.96
CA ASN A 172 33.40 17.91 -4.43
C ASN A 172 32.60 17.19 -3.34
N GLN A 173 32.91 17.36 -2.07
CA GLN A 173 32.30 16.64 -0.96
C GLN A 173 30.78 16.67 -1.02
N LYS A 174 30.15 17.84 -1.15
CA LYS A 174 28.70 17.97 -1.23
C LYS A 174 28.08 17.21 -2.40
N LYS A 175 28.72 17.23 -3.58
CA LYS A 175 28.24 16.50 -4.74
C LYS A 175 28.33 14.98 -4.54
N ILE A 176 29.43 14.51 -3.92
CA ILE A 176 29.62 13.09 -3.61
C ILE A 176 28.58 12.62 -2.59
N GLU A 177 28.33 13.40 -1.53
CA GLU A 177 27.29 13.13 -0.54
C GLU A 177 25.92 13.05 -1.20
N GLN A 178 25.59 13.99 -2.07
CA GLN A 178 24.34 14.01 -2.82
C GLN A 178 24.18 12.83 -3.77
N LEU A 179 25.26 12.35 -4.40
CA LEU A 179 25.22 11.15 -5.23
C LEU A 179 24.80 9.90 -4.44
N VAL A 180 25.26 9.78 -3.19
CA VAL A 180 24.96 8.62 -2.33
C VAL A 180 23.58 8.74 -1.68
N THR A 181 23.18 9.96 -1.31
CA THR A 181 21.91 10.20 -0.60
C THR A 181 20.75 10.56 -1.51
N PHE A 182 21.01 10.80 -2.81
CA PHE A 182 20.00 11.22 -3.75
C PHE A 182 18.95 10.14 -3.97
N ARG A 183 17.69 10.55 -3.82
CA ARG A 183 16.53 9.75 -4.18
C ARG A 183 15.58 10.63 -4.98
N ILE A 184 15.11 10.11 -6.09
CA ILE A 184 14.04 10.76 -6.85
C ILE A 184 12.75 10.54 -6.06
N PRO A 185 12.06 11.61 -5.65
CA PRO A 185 10.76 11.45 -5.01
C PRO A 185 9.80 10.72 -5.96
N TYR A 186 9.11 9.69 -5.46
CA TYR A 186 8.22 8.86 -6.29
C TYR A 186 7.13 9.67 -7.01
N TYR A 187 6.68 10.76 -6.41
CA TYR A 187 5.68 11.66 -6.97
C TYR A 187 6.19 12.57 -8.10
N VAL A 188 7.49 12.61 -8.35
CA VAL A 188 8.08 13.35 -9.48
C VAL A 188 7.95 12.56 -10.76
N GLY A 189 7.99 11.24 -10.69
CA GLY A 189 7.89 10.35 -11.83
C GLY A 189 9.17 10.24 -12.67
N PRO A 190 9.06 9.69 -13.88
CA PRO A 190 10.19 9.53 -14.78
C PRO A 190 10.83 10.86 -15.17
N LEU A 191 12.16 10.93 -15.15
CA LEU A 191 12.95 12.12 -15.46
C LEU A 191 13.26 12.30 -16.95
N SER A 192 12.72 11.45 -17.84
CA SER A 192 13.03 11.47 -19.27
C SER A 192 12.51 12.73 -19.99
N LYS A 193 13.26 13.16 -21.01
CA LYS A 193 12.84 14.21 -21.96
C LYS A 193 12.35 13.57 -23.29
N GLY A 194 11.48 14.28 -24.01
CA GLY A 194 11.05 13.94 -25.38
C GLY A 194 9.90 12.94 -25.44
N ASP A 195 9.70 12.34 -26.61
CA ASP A 195 8.56 11.46 -26.92
C ASP A 195 8.47 10.23 -26.00
N ALA A 196 9.59 9.78 -25.45
CA ALA A 196 9.62 8.71 -24.44
C ALA A 196 8.92 9.10 -23.14
N SER A 197 8.63 10.38 -22.93
CA SER A 197 7.99 10.94 -21.74
C SER A 197 6.54 11.37 -21.95
N THR A 198 5.88 10.99 -23.05
CA THR A 198 4.49 11.37 -23.37
C THR A 198 3.52 11.16 -22.22
N PHE A 199 3.74 10.10 -21.45
CA PHE A 199 2.90 9.76 -20.30
C PHE A 199 3.54 10.15 -18.95
N ALA A 200 4.68 10.85 -18.94
CA ALA A 200 5.29 11.38 -17.73
C ALA A 200 4.54 12.64 -17.25
N TRP A 201 4.57 12.86 -15.93
CA TRP A 201 3.90 14.01 -15.31
C TRP A 201 4.88 15.04 -14.74
N LEU A 202 6.19 14.79 -14.87
CA LEU A 202 7.22 15.70 -14.45
C LEU A 202 6.99 17.11 -14.98
N LYS A 203 6.99 18.09 -14.09
CA LYS A 203 6.97 19.51 -14.44
C LYS A 203 8.37 20.09 -14.25
N ARG A 204 8.93 20.61 -15.32
CA ARG A 204 10.27 21.22 -15.30
C ARG A 204 10.14 22.73 -15.15
N GLN A 205 11.05 23.33 -14.41
CA GLN A 205 11.20 24.79 -14.33
C GLN A 205 12.51 25.29 -15.00
N SER A 206 13.36 24.36 -15.45
CA SER A 206 14.59 24.66 -16.19
C SER A 206 14.86 23.61 -17.25
N GLU A 207 15.50 24.01 -18.36
CA GLU A 207 15.95 23.12 -19.44
C GLU A 207 17.26 22.38 -19.12
N GLU A 208 17.92 22.71 -18.02
CA GLU A 208 19.17 22.07 -17.61
C GLU A 208 18.99 20.56 -17.35
N PRO A 209 20.03 19.74 -17.60
CA PRO A 209 20.00 18.33 -17.23
C PRO A 209 19.77 18.14 -15.74
N ILE A 210 18.81 17.28 -15.37
CA ILE A 210 18.53 16.96 -13.97
C ILE A 210 19.67 16.14 -13.40
N ARG A 211 20.18 16.58 -12.27
CA ARG A 211 21.28 15.96 -11.52
C ARG A 211 20.93 15.87 -10.03
N PRO A 212 21.59 15.01 -9.24
CA PRO A 212 21.33 14.92 -7.81
C PRO A 212 21.39 16.24 -7.05
N TRP A 213 22.23 17.15 -7.47
CA TRP A 213 22.47 18.43 -6.78
C TRP A 213 21.66 19.61 -7.30
N ASN A 214 20.95 19.47 -8.41
CA ASN A 214 20.13 20.58 -8.95
C ASN A 214 18.65 20.20 -9.16
N LEU A 215 18.18 19.10 -8.55
CA LEU A 215 16.80 18.63 -8.75
C LEU A 215 15.78 19.72 -8.38
N GLN A 216 15.97 20.41 -7.25
CA GLN A 216 15.05 21.44 -6.78
C GLN A 216 15.05 22.70 -7.65
N GLU A 217 16.13 22.94 -8.40
CA GLU A 217 16.27 24.09 -9.32
C GLU A 217 15.73 23.77 -10.72
N THR A 218 15.70 22.50 -11.07
CA THR A 218 15.31 22.04 -12.42
C THR A 218 13.90 21.47 -12.50
N VAL A 219 13.35 21.02 -11.38
CA VAL A 219 12.03 20.37 -11.30
C VAL A 219 11.12 21.13 -10.33
N ASP A 220 9.93 21.46 -10.80
CA ASP A 220 8.86 21.95 -9.96
C ASP A 220 8.23 20.76 -9.22
N LEU A 221 8.66 20.56 -7.97
CA LEU A 221 8.21 19.45 -7.14
C LEU A 221 6.73 19.54 -6.79
N ASP A 222 6.18 20.75 -6.64
CA ASP A 222 4.79 20.98 -6.26
C ASP A 222 3.84 20.72 -7.42
N GLN A 223 4.14 21.26 -8.59
CA GLN A 223 3.36 20.98 -9.79
C GLN A 223 3.48 19.52 -10.22
N SER A 224 4.66 18.90 -10.09
CA SER A 224 4.83 17.47 -10.36
C SER A 224 4.02 16.60 -9.40
N ALA A 225 3.96 16.95 -8.11
CA ALA A 225 3.13 16.24 -7.13
C ALA A 225 1.63 16.40 -7.45
N THR A 226 1.18 17.58 -7.85
CA THR A 226 -0.20 17.82 -8.28
C THR A 226 -0.55 16.96 -9.51
N ALA A 227 0.30 16.96 -10.52
CA ALA A 227 0.13 16.12 -11.71
C ALA A 227 0.16 14.62 -11.39
N PHE A 228 0.96 14.18 -10.40
CA PHE A 228 0.95 12.82 -9.89
C PHE A 228 -0.41 12.46 -9.28
N ILE A 229 -0.95 13.33 -8.42
CA ILE A 229 -2.27 13.15 -7.80
C ILE A 229 -3.35 12.94 -8.86
N GLU A 230 -3.38 13.81 -9.86
CA GLU A 230 -4.35 13.72 -10.95
C GLU A 230 -4.26 12.39 -11.69
N ARG A 231 -3.04 11.90 -11.94
CA ARG A 231 -2.82 10.66 -12.68
C ARG A 231 -3.08 9.39 -11.88
N MET A 232 -2.86 9.43 -10.57
CA MET A 232 -3.06 8.26 -9.70
C MET A 232 -4.51 8.13 -9.23
N THR A 233 -5.34 9.14 -9.44
CA THR A 233 -6.76 9.10 -9.09
C THR A 233 -7.58 8.54 -10.25
N ASN A 234 -8.30 7.46 -10.01
CA ASN A 234 -9.19 6.84 -10.99
C ASN A 234 -10.40 7.72 -11.31
N PHE A 235 -11.04 7.45 -12.44
CA PHE A 235 -12.28 8.07 -12.82
C PHE A 235 -13.51 7.31 -12.29
N ASP A 236 -14.62 8.03 -12.13
CA ASP A 236 -15.89 7.48 -11.71
C ASP A 236 -16.47 6.57 -12.81
N THR A 237 -16.99 5.42 -12.41
CA THR A 237 -17.58 4.44 -13.32
C THR A 237 -18.81 4.98 -14.07
N TYR A 238 -19.55 5.89 -13.44
CA TYR A 238 -20.78 6.46 -13.99
C TYR A 238 -20.58 7.83 -14.60
N LEU A 239 -19.61 8.59 -14.14
CA LEU A 239 -19.26 9.93 -14.63
C LEU A 239 -17.76 9.93 -15.05
N PRO A 240 -17.46 9.54 -16.30
CA PRO A 240 -16.08 9.33 -16.74
C PRO A 240 -15.17 10.57 -16.66
N SER A 241 -15.73 11.77 -16.62
CA SER A 241 -14.99 13.03 -16.46
C SER A 241 -14.64 13.36 -15.00
N GLU A 242 -15.19 12.63 -14.03
CA GLU A 242 -15.05 12.95 -12.60
C GLU A 242 -14.09 11.98 -11.91
N LYS A 243 -13.25 12.51 -11.02
CA LYS A 243 -12.33 11.70 -10.21
C LYS A 243 -13.05 11.08 -9.01
N VAL A 244 -12.69 9.83 -8.69
CA VAL A 244 -13.24 9.11 -7.53
C VAL A 244 -12.72 9.68 -6.22
N LEU A 245 -13.49 9.49 -5.15
CA LEU A 245 -13.09 9.79 -3.79
C LEU A 245 -12.15 8.70 -3.24
N PRO A 246 -11.26 9.03 -2.28
CA PRO A 246 -10.57 8.01 -1.49
C PRO A 246 -11.55 7.09 -0.79
N LYS A 247 -11.16 5.83 -0.58
CA LYS A 247 -11.99 4.86 0.16
C LYS A 247 -12.32 5.35 1.57
N HIS A 248 -11.41 6.10 2.18
CA HIS A 248 -11.51 6.68 3.52
C HIS A 248 -12.08 8.11 3.54
N SER A 249 -12.60 8.63 2.43
CA SER A 249 -13.36 9.88 2.39
C SER A 249 -14.55 9.80 3.34
N LEU A 250 -14.75 10.83 4.16
CA LEU A 250 -15.92 10.90 5.06
C LEU A 250 -17.22 10.86 4.28
N LEU A 251 -17.27 11.54 3.14
CA LEU A 251 -18.43 11.51 2.25
C LEU A 251 -18.66 10.11 1.68
N TYR A 252 -17.60 9.44 1.25
CA TYR A 252 -17.70 8.09 0.68
C TYR A 252 -18.10 7.05 1.74
N GLU A 253 -17.48 7.07 2.92
CA GLU A 253 -17.85 6.19 4.04
C GLU A 253 -19.30 6.44 4.47
N LYS A 254 -19.73 7.72 4.59
CA LYS A 254 -21.11 8.09 4.91
C LYS A 254 -22.08 7.53 3.86
N PHE A 255 -21.79 7.72 2.58
CA PHE A 255 -22.58 7.13 1.49
C PHE A 255 -22.70 5.60 1.62
N MET A 256 -21.59 4.91 1.86
CA MET A 256 -21.58 3.44 2.00
C MET A 256 -22.45 2.98 3.17
N VAL A 257 -22.38 3.67 4.31
CA VAL A 257 -23.20 3.35 5.49
C VAL A 257 -24.69 3.53 5.19
N PHE A 258 -25.09 4.67 4.63
CA PHE A 258 -26.52 4.92 4.34
C PHE A 258 -27.04 4.00 3.22
N ASN A 259 -26.22 3.66 2.24
CA ASN A 259 -26.58 2.69 1.21
C ASN A 259 -26.79 1.28 1.78
N GLU A 260 -26.01 0.87 2.78
CA GLU A 260 -26.21 -0.42 3.47
C GLU A 260 -27.41 -0.38 4.41
N LEU A 261 -27.57 0.68 5.21
CA LEU A 261 -28.74 0.89 6.08
C LEU A 261 -30.07 0.86 5.31
N THR A 262 -30.08 1.38 4.09
CA THR A 262 -31.26 1.41 3.23
C THR A 262 -31.72 0.00 2.81
N LYS A 263 -30.82 -1.00 2.77
CA LYS A 263 -31.15 -2.38 2.42
C LYS A 263 -31.77 -3.17 3.57
N ILE A 264 -31.71 -2.63 4.78
CA ILE A 264 -32.11 -3.36 5.98
C ILE A 264 -33.59 -3.23 6.25
N SER A 265 -34.21 -4.35 6.59
CA SER A 265 -35.55 -4.42 7.15
C SER A 265 -35.52 -5.13 8.50
N TYR A 266 -36.39 -4.74 9.40
CA TYR A 266 -36.55 -5.38 10.69
C TYR A 266 -37.98 -5.86 10.90
N THR A 267 -38.14 -6.86 11.77
CA THR A 267 -39.45 -7.28 12.28
C THR A 267 -39.43 -7.06 13.80
N ASP A 268 -40.41 -6.32 14.29
CA ASP A 268 -40.56 -6.04 15.72
C ASP A 268 -41.25 -7.18 16.47
N ASP A 269 -41.41 -7.04 17.78
CA ASP A 269 -42.08 -7.98 18.68
C ASP A 269 -43.59 -8.14 18.41
N ARG A 270 -44.19 -7.20 17.65
CA ARG A 270 -45.59 -7.25 17.19
C ARG A 270 -45.72 -7.92 15.83
N GLY A 271 -44.65 -8.36 15.24
CA GLY A 271 -44.63 -8.97 13.90
C GLY A 271 -44.72 -7.95 12.75
N ILE A 272 -44.54 -6.65 13.02
CA ILE A 272 -44.54 -5.61 11.99
C ILE A 272 -43.18 -5.60 11.28
N LYS A 273 -43.21 -5.79 9.97
CA LYS A 273 -42.01 -5.69 9.13
C LYS A 273 -41.90 -4.27 8.56
N ALA A 274 -40.78 -3.61 8.81
CA ALA A 274 -40.51 -2.26 8.34
C ALA A 274 -39.03 -2.07 7.94
N ASN A 275 -38.77 -1.03 7.16
CA ASN A 275 -37.44 -0.50 6.92
C ASN A 275 -37.20 0.71 7.82
N PHE A 276 -35.93 1.07 8.05
CA PHE A 276 -35.60 2.26 8.83
C PHE A 276 -36.04 3.53 8.09
N SER A 277 -36.77 4.36 8.78
CA SER A 277 -37.10 5.74 8.33
C SER A 277 -35.83 6.60 8.26
N GLY A 278 -35.90 7.73 7.55
CA GLY A 278 -34.77 8.67 7.47
C GLY A 278 -34.28 9.14 8.83
N LYS A 279 -35.18 9.46 9.76
CA LYS A 279 -34.82 9.86 11.13
C LYS A 279 -34.15 8.75 11.92
N GLU A 280 -34.56 7.51 11.74
CA GLU A 280 -33.96 6.36 12.40
C GLU A 280 -32.57 6.08 11.83
N LYS A 281 -32.40 6.17 10.51
CA LYS A 281 -31.08 6.01 9.86
C LYS A 281 -30.10 7.08 10.34
N GLU A 282 -30.52 8.34 10.45
CA GLU A 282 -29.67 9.42 10.98
C GLU A 282 -29.27 9.17 12.43
N LYS A 283 -30.21 8.77 13.29
CA LYS A 283 -29.90 8.44 14.68
C LYS A 283 -28.96 7.23 14.80
N ILE A 284 -29.19 6.17 14.04
CA ILE A 284 -28.32 4.99 13.99
C ILE A 284 -26.90 5.42 13.57
N PHE A 285 -26.78 6.25 12.54
CA PHE A 285 -25.50 6.77 12.08
C PHE A 285 -24.78 7.56 13.17
N ASP A 286 -25.44 8.49 13.81
CA ASP A 286 -24.84 9.37 14.83
C ASP A 286 -24.45 8.60 16.11
N TYR A 287 -25.29 7.68 16.57
CA TYR A 287 -25.06 6.96 17.82
C TYR A 287 -24.18 5.74 17.68
N LEU A 288 -24.19 5.05 16.54
CA LEU A 288 -23.42 3.82 16.37
C LEU A 288 -22.20 4.00 15.46
N PHE A 289 -22.38 4.54 14.24
CA PHE A 289 -21.26 4.63 13.30
C PHE A 289 -20.25 5.73 13.65
N LYS A 290 -20.70 6.87 14.21
CA LYS A 290 -19.79 7.90 14.73
C LYS A 290 -19.10 7.52 16.04
N THR A 291 -19.52 6.45 16.71
CA THR A 291 -18.97 6.05 18.01
C THR A 291 -18.22 4.71 18.00
N ARG A 292 -18.50 3.85 17.02
CA ARG A 292 -17.94 2.50 16.92
C ARG A 292 -17.25 2.29 15.59
N ARG A 293 -16.11 1.65 15.60
CA ARG A 293 -15.40 1.29 14.35
C ARG A 293 -16.14 0.24 13.52
N LYS A 294 -16.80 -0.71 14.19
CA LYS A 294 -17.61 -1.75 13.57
C LYS A 294 -18.95 -1.82 14.27
N VAL A 295 -20.01 -1.85 13.50
CA VAL A 295 -21.39 -1.96 13.99
C VAL A 295 -21.90 -3.37 13.66
N LYS A 296 -22.49 -4.03 14.65
CA LYS A 296 -23.04 -5.39 14.53
C LYS A 296 -24.57 -5.37 14.61
N LYS A 297 -25.22 -6.42 14.13
CA LYS A 297 -26.68 -6.58 14.25
C LYS A 297 -27.18 -6.37 15.69
N LYS A 298 -26.49 -6.93 16.66
CA LYS A 298 -26.82 -6.76 18.09
C LYS A 298 -26.79 -5.31 18.58
N ASP A 299 -25.93 -4.48 18.00
CA ASP A 299 -25.79 -3.08 18.39
C ASP A 299 -27.02 -2.28 17.93
N ILE A 300 -27.55 -2.58 16.72
CA ILE A 300 -28.79 -2.01 16.20
C ILE A 300 -29.98 -2.43 17.09
N ILE A 301 -30.09 -3.72 17.40
CA ILE A 301 -31.17 -4.26 18.24
C ILE A 301 -31.17 -3.60 19.62
N GLN A 302 -30.00 -3.49 20.24
CA GLN A 302 -29.86 -2.84 21.54
C GLN A 302 -30.17 -1.34 21.48
N PHE A 303 -29.70 -0.65 20.42
CA PHE A 303 -30.01 0.76 20.20
C PHE A 303 -31.52 0.97 20.08
N TYR A 304 -32.19 0.14 19.30
CA TYR A 304 -33.64 0.26 19.09
C TYR A 304 -34.44 0.02 20.36
N ARG A 305 -34.04 -0.97 21.17
CA ARG A 305 -34.63 -1.22 22.47
C ARG A 305 -34.49 -0.03 23.40
N ASN A 306 -33.33 0.60 23.43
CA ASN A 306 -33.04 1.73 24.32
C ASN A 306 -33.71 3.03 23.88
N GLU A 307 -33.73 3.31 22.56
CA GLU A 307 -34.19 4.59 22.01
C GLU A 307 -35.72 4.62 21.77
N TYR A 308 -36.28 3.49 21.32
CA TYR A 308 -37.68 3.39 20.90
C TYR A 308 -38.53 2.47 21.80
N ASN A 309 -37.94 1.86 22.81
CA ASN A 309 -38.59 0.85 23.67
C ASN A 309 -39.29 -0.26 22.86
N THR A 310 -38.70 -0.62 21.71
CA THR A 310 -39.19 -1.62 20.77
C THR A 310 -38.15 -2.72 20.60
N GLU A 311 -38.58 -3.97 20.69
CA GLU A 311 -37.68 -5.10 20.50
C GLU A 311 -37.70 -5.54 19.03
N ILE A 312 -36.51 -5.53 18.39
CA ILE A 312 -36.32 -6.11 17.07
C ILE A 312 -36.06 -7.61 17.23
N VAL A 313 -36.97 -8.43 16.70
CA VAL A 313 -36.87 -9.88 16.71
C VAL A 313 -35.97 -10.38 15.58
N THR A 314 -36.11 -9.80 14.38
CA THR A 314 -35.31 -10.18 13.21
C THR A 314 -34.81 -8.95 12.48
N LEU A 315 -33.52 -9.00 12.10
CA LEU A 315 -32.87 -7.98 11.25
C LEU A 315 -32.41 -8.68 9.97
N SER A 316 -32.96 -8.28 8.83
CA SER A 316 -32.69 -8.86 7.50
C SER A 316 -32.01 -7.84 6.60
N GLY A 317 -31.26 -8.32 5.58
CA GLY A 317 -30.57 -7.45 4.60
C GLY A 317 -29.08 -7.27 4.83
N LEU A 318 -28.52 -7.88 5.89
CA LEU A 318 -27.07 -8.01 6.09
C LEU A 318 -26.64 -9.45 5.77
N GLU A 319 -25.56 -9.58 5.03
CA GLU A 319 -24.96 -10.89 4.68
C GLU A 319 -24.30 -11.56 5.89
N GLU A 320 -23.66 -10.75 6.75
CA GLU A 320 -22.98 -11.19 7.99
C GLU A 320 -23.65 -10.59 9.24
N ASP A 321 -23.14 -10.95 10.43
CA ASP A 321 -23.61 -10.38 11.71
C ASP A 321 -23.11 -8.96 11.97
N GLN A 322 -22.36 -8.38 11.04
CA GLN A 322 -21.82 -7.02 11.10
C GLN A 322 -22.01 -6.28 9.77
N PHE A 323 -21.99 -4.96 9.84
CA PHE A 323 -21.98 -4.10 8.66
C PHE A 323 -20.64 -4.19 7.92
N ASN A 324 -20.69 -4.22 6.60
CA ASN A 324 -19.50 -4.09 5.75
C ASN A 324 -19.03 -2.64 5.68
N ALA A 325 -19.96 -1.69 5.68
CA ALA A 325 -19.67 -0.27 5.75
C ALA A 325 -19.32 0.15 7.17
N SER A 326 -18.41 1.10 7.29
CA SER A 326 -17.99 1.70 8.56
C SER A 326 -17.77 3.19 8.39
N PHE A 327 -17.72 3.90 9.50
CA PHE A 327 -17.35 5.32 9.54
C PHE A 327 -16.04 5.47 10.34
N SER A 328 -15.09 4.60 10.02
CA SER A 328 -13.84 4.42 10.77
C SER A 328 -12.88 5.60 10.66
N THR A 329 -12.89 6.29 9.53
CA THR A 329 -12.06 7.51 9.32
C THR A 329 -12.45 8.61 10.29
N TYR A 330 -13.73 8.79 10.58
CA TYR A 330 -14.20 9.73 11.60
C TYR A 330 -13.59 9.43 12.98
N GLN A 331 -13.56 8.15 13.37
CA GLN A 331 -12.95 7.71 14.62
C GLN A 331 -11.43 7.94 14.64
N ASP A 332 -10.76 7.73 13.52
CA ASP A 332 -9.32 7.96 13.40
C ASP A 332 -8.98 9.45 13.51
N LEU A 333 -9.79 10.31 12.93
CA LEU A 333 -9.64 11.77 13.03
C LEU A 333 -9.89 12.27 14.47
N LEU A 334 -10.89 11.71 15.18
CA LEU A 334 -11.09 11.97 16.62
C LEU A 334 -9.85 11.59 17.44
N LYS A 335 -9.24 10.41 17.17
CA LYS A 335 -8.01 9.99 17.85
C LYS A 335 -6.81 10.90 17.55
N CYS A 336 -6.80 11.55 16.40
CA CYS A 336 -5.81 12.56 16.08
C CYS A 336 -6.01 13.88 16.83
N GLY A 337 -7.12 14.03 17.55
CA GLY A 337 -7.40 15.20 18.40
C GLY A 337 -8.40 16.19 17.81
N LEU A 338 -9.00 15.89 16.66
CA LEU A 338 -10.13 16.65 16.15
C LEU A 338 -11.36 16.43 17.05
N THR A 339 -12.13 17.47 17.27
CA THR A 339 -13.38 17.41 18.03
C THR A 339 -14.55 17.04 17.12
N ARG A 340 -15.63 16.53 17.70
CA ARG A 340 -16.89 16.29 16.95
C ARG A 340 -17.42 17.57 16.31
N ALA A 341 -17.32 18.71 17.02
CA ALA A 341 -17.75 19.98 16.49
C ALA A 341 -16.97 20.39 15.23
N GLU A 342 -15.65 20.15 15.20
CA GLU A 342 -14.81 20.43 14.02
C GLU A 342 -15.11 19.45 12.87
N LEU A 343 -15.33 18.16 13.17
CA LEU A 343 -15.61 17.13 12.15
C LEU A 343 -16.99 17.28 11.51
N ASP A 344 -17.98 17.74 12.28
CA ASP A 344 -19.37 17.92 11.83
C ASP A 344 -19.64 19.34 11.28
N HIS A 345 -18.64 20.24 11.35
CA HIS A 345 -18.82 21.61 10.86
C HIS A 345 -18.80 21.64 9.33
N PRO A 346 -19.83 22.23 8.68
CA PRO A 346 -19.91 22.24 7.21
C PRO A 346 -18.72 22.87 6.51
N ASP A 347 -18.16 23.97 7.06
CA ASP A 347 -17.00 24.68 6.48
C ASP A 347 -15.70 23.87 6.54
N ASN A 348 -15.65 22.82 7.33
CA ASN A 348 -14.50 21.93 7.42
C ASN A 348 -14.62 20.70 6.51
N ALA A 349 -15.80 20.42 5.97
CA ALA A 349 -16.06 19.23 5.18
C ALA A 349 -15.06 19.07 4.00
N GLU A 350 -14.87 20.12 3.20
CA GLU A 350 -13.94 20.08 2.07
C GLU A 350 -12.48 19.97 2.52
N LYS A 351 -12.11 20.69 3.57
CA LYS A 351 -10.74 20.65 4.13
C LYS A 351 -10.38 19.27 4.65
N LEU A 352 -11.32 18.60 5.31
CA LEU A 352 -11.13 17.24 5.82
C LEU A 352 -11.01 16.24 4.67
N GLU A 353 -11.77 16.39 3.60
CA GLU A 353 -11.64 15.58 2.39
C GLU A 353 -10.26 15.79 1.72
N ASP A 354 -9.76 17.02 1.65
CA ASP A 354 -8.44 17.34 1.12
C ASP A 354 -7.33 16.74 2.00
N ILE A 355 -7.45 16.83 3.32
CA ILE A 355 -6.53 16.16 4.26
C ILE A 355 -6.52 14.66 4.03
N ILE A 356 -7.69 14.02 3.96
CA ILE A 356 -7.80 12.57 3.71
C ILE A 356 -7.18 12.20 2.37
N LYS A 357 -7.39 13.02 1.35
CA LYS A 357 -6.79 12.84 0.02
C LYS A 357 -5.26 12.91 0.08
N ILE A 358 -4.69 13.90 0.78
CA ILE A 358 -3.25 14.03 1.01
C ILE A 358 -2.71 12.78 1.70
N LEU A 359 -3.36 12.31 2.77
CA LEU A 359 -2.97 11.13 3.52
C LEU A 359 -3.15 9.82 2.73
N THR A 360 -3.95 9.82 1.67
CA THR A 360 -4.12 8.67 0.78
C THR A 360 -3.06 8.61 -0.31
N ILE A 361 -2.61 9.76 -0.79
CA ILE A 361 -1.75 9.86 -1.96
C ILE A 361 -0.27 9.81 -1.60
N PHE A 362 0.12 10.51 -0.53
CA PHE A 362 1.52 10.63 -0.15
C PHE A 362 1.91 9.61 0.92
N GLU A 363 3.03 8.92 0.69
CA GLU A 363 3.66 8.01 1.65
C GLU A 363 4.78 8.69 2.44
N ASP A 364 5.44 9.69 1.81
CA ASP A 364 6.56 10.42 2.42
C ASP A 364 6.06 11.41 3.46
N ARG A 365 6.50 11.22 4.71
CA ARG A 365 6.09 12.02 5.86
C ARG A 365 6.47 13.50 5.73
N GLN A 366 7.61 13.81 5.12
CA GLN A 366 8.04 15.17 4.93
C GLN A 366 7.12 15.89 3.94
N ARG A 367 6.72 15.19 2.88
CA ARG A 367 5.75 15.70 1.90
C ARG A 367 4.37 15.89 2.50
N ILE A 368 3.87 14.90 3.26
CA ILE A 368 2.60 15.03 4.00
C ILE A 368 2.62 16.26 4.89
N ARG A 369 3.70 16.46 5.67
CA ARG A 369 3.87 17.65 6.52
C ARG A 369 3.81 18.95 5.73
N THR A 370 4.50 19.02 4.58
CA THR A 370 4.48 20.21 3.72
C THR A 370 3.07 20.50 3.23
N GLN A 371 2.36 19.49 2.74
CA GLN A 371 0.98 19.65 2.28
C GLN A 371 0.02 20.01 3.43
N LEU A 372 0.13 19.36 4.57
CA LEU A 372 -0.69 19.68 5.75
C LEU A 372 -0.41 21.06 6.32
N SER A 373 0.77 21.64 6.04
CA SER A 373 1.10 22.99 6.51
C SER A 373 0.19 24.08 5.94
N THR A 374 -0.49 23.83 4.82
CA THR A 374 -1.50 24.74 4.23
C THR A 374 -2.73 24.92 5.12
N PHE A 375 -2.98 23.97 6.03
CA PHE A 375 -4.08 23.99 7.00
C PHE A 375 -3.68 24.58 8.37
N LYS A 376 -2.47 25.15 8.50
CA LYS A 376 -2.07 25.88 9.71
C LYS A 376 -3.00 27.06 9.95
N GLY A 377 -3.37 27.24 11.22
CA GLY A 377 -4.34 28.27 11.62
C GLY A 377 -5.81 27.85 11.48
N GLN A 378 -6.09 26.74 10.80
CA GLN A 378 -7.44 26.15 10.71
C GLN A 378 -7.58 24.98 11.69
N PHE A 379 -6.53 24.16 11.80
CA PHE A 379 -6.40 23.08 12.77
C PHE A 379 -5.17 23.30 13.64
N SER A 380 -5.20 22.78 14.87
CA SER A 380 -4.08 22.93 15.80
C SER A 380 -2.83 22.21 15.29
N GLU A 381 -1.64 22.72 15.62
CA GLU A 381 -0.37 22.09 15.23
C GLU A 381 -0.23 20.66 15.78
N GLU A 382 -0.81 20.39 16.95
CA GLU A 382 -0.78 19.06 17.55
C GLU A 382 -1.59 18.06 16.73
N VAL A 383 -2.78 18.46 16.24
CA VAL A 383 -3.60 17.67 15.32
C VAL A 383 -2.85 17.40 14.03
N LEU A 384 -2.27 18.42 13.40
CA LEU A 384 -1.52 18.25 12.16
C LEU A 384 -0.31 17.31 12.34
N LYS A 385 0.40 17.37 13.47
CA LYS A 385 1.50 16.44 13.80
C LYS A 385 1.04 14.99 13.99
N LYS A 386 -0.16 14.77 14.50
CA LYS A 386 -0.73 13.43 14.61
C LYS A 386 -1.19 12.91 13.25
N LEU A 387 -1.80 13.78 12.43
CA LEU A 387 -2.24 13.45 11.08
C LEU A 387 -1.07 13.08 10.16
N GLU A 388 0.09 13.75 10.25
CA GLU A 388 1.26 13.41 9.42
C GLU A 388 1.79 11.98 9.61
N ARG A 389 1.35 11.30 10.67
CA ARG A 389 1.71 9.90 10.97
C ARG A 389 0.70 8.89 10.42
N LYS A 390 -0.43 9.39 9.90
CA LYS A 390 -1.46 8.55 9.30
C LYS A 390 -1.20 8.38 7.81
N HIS A 391 -1.57 7.22 7.32
CA HIS A 391 -1.60 6.92 5.90
C HIS A 391 -2.85 6.09 5.62
N TYR A 392 -3.60 6.48 4.60
CA TYR A 392 -4.77 5.77 4.14
C TYR A 392 -4.49 5.09 2.81
N THR A 393 -5.16 3.99 2.54
CA THR A 393 -4.96 3.23 1.30
C THR A 393 -6.27 2.96 0.58
N GLY A 394 -6.20 2.99 -0.73
CA GLY A 394 -7.31 2.60 -1.60
C GLY A 394 -8.22 3.76 -2.02
N TRP A 395 -8.82 3.54 -3.20
CA TRP A 395 -9.74 4.48 -3.84
C TRP A 395 -11.13 3.89 -3.85
N GLY A 396 -12.14 4.76 -3.73
CA GLY A 396 -13.53 4.42 -4.00
C GLY A 396 -13.77 4.21 -5.49
N ARG A 397 -15.03 4.03 -5.87
CA ARG A 397 -15.45 3.88 -7.27
C ARG A 397 -16.33 5.02 -7.75
N LEU A 398 -16.70 5.93 -6.88
CA LEU A 398 -17.65 7.00 -7.13
C LEU A 398 -17.03 8.36 -6.79
N SER A 399 -17.43 9.36 -7.56
CA SER A 399 -17.03 10.75 -7.37
C SER A 399 -17.91 11.48 -6.37
N LYS A 400 -17.40 12.60 -5.82
CA LYS A 400 -18.17 13.54 -5.01
C LYS A 400 -19.39 14.04 -5.78
N LYS A 401 -19.23 14.31 -7.08
CA LYS A 401 -20.31 14.82 -7.94
C LYS A 401 -21.45 13.83 -8.10
N LEU A 402 -21.14 12.54 -8.29
CA LEU A 402 -22.18 11.52 -8.38
C LEU A 402 -22.95 11.36 -7.06
N ILE A 403 -22.23 11.32 -5.94
CA ILE A 403 -22.84 11.08 -4.62
C ILE A 403 -23.69 12.27 -4.16
N ASN A 404 -23.14 13.49 -4.30
CA ASN A 404 -23.72 14.69 -3.67
C ASN A 404 -23.68 15.95 -4.56
N GLY A 405 -23.47 15.82 -5.86
CA GLY A 405 -23.38 16.96 -6.79
C GLY A 405 -24.36 16.92 -7.94
N ILE A 406 -25.05 15.80 -8.18
CA ILE A 406 -26.15 15.69 -9.13
C ILE A 406 -27.47 15.77 -8.36
N TYR A 407 -28.35 16.63 -8.82
CA TYR A 407 -29.66 16.86 -8.21
C TYR A 407 -30.77 16.30 -9.09
N ASP A 408 -31.69 15.63 -8.49
CA ASP A 408 -32.95 15.30 -9.14
C ASP A 408 -33.75 16.57 -9.40
N LYS A 409 -34.28 16.73 -10.61
CA LYS A 409 -34.90 17.99 -11.06
C LYS A 409 -36.20 18.34 -10.35
N GLU A 410 -36.95 17.33 -9.91
CA GLU A 410 -38.25 17.52 -9.28
C GLU A 410 -38.11 17.78 -7.78
N SER A 411 -37.29 17.00 -7.10
CA SER A 411 -37.15 17.06 -5.65
C SER A 411 -36.03 17.98 -5.17
N GLY A 412 -35.06 18.30 -6.04
CA GLY A 412 -33.82 19.00 -5.66
C GLY A 412 -32.90 18.21 -4.75
N LYS A 413 -33.14 16.90 -4.58
CA LYS A 413 -32.35 16.01 -3.72
C LYS A 413 -31.19 15.34 -4.48
N THR A 414 -30.08 15.14 -3.80
CA THR A 414 -28.96 14.34 -4.29
C THR A 414 -29.18 12.84 -4.05
N ILE A 415 -28.30 11.99 -4.60
CA ILE A 415 -28.32 10.55 -4.30
C ILE A 415 -28.16 10.31 -2.81
N LEU A 416 -27.23 11.03 -2.16
CA LEU A 416 -27.02 10.91 -0.72
C LEU A 416 -28.26 11.34 0.09
N ASP A 417 -28.94 12.42 -0.31
CA ASP A 417 -30.17 12.87 0.33
C ASP A 417 -31.27 11.82 0.28
N TYR A 418 -31.43 11.14 -0.86
CA TYR A 418 -32.37 10.03 -0.98
C TYR A 418 -32.01 8.84 -0.10
N LEU A 419 -30.73 8.48 0.00
CA LEU A 419 -30.27 7.40 0.88
C LEU A 419 -30.52 7.72 2.36
N ILE A 420 -30.38 8.99 2.75
CA ILE A 420 -30.64 9.45 4.12
C ILE A 420 -32.16 9.57 4.36
N LYS A 421 -32.87 10.29 3.50
CA LYS A 421 -34.25 10.69 3.69
C LYS A 421 -35.09 10.42 2.43
N ASP A 422 -35.37 9.16 2.18
CA ASP A 422 -36.40 8.81 1.20
C ASP A 422 -37.74 8.69 1.92
N ASP A 423 -38.54 9.77 1.87
CA ASP A 423 -39.68 10.01 2.77
C ASP A 423 -40.97 9.31 2.34
N GLY A 424 -40.91 8.32 1.49
CA GLY A 424 -42.04 7.42 1.25
C GLY A 424 -43.20 8.00 0.40
N VAL A 425 -42.96 9.09 -0.33
CA VAL A 425 -43.98 9.66 -1.23
C VAL A 425 -44.22 8.77 -2.45
N SER A 426 -43.30 7.90 -2.80
CA SER A 426 -43.43 6.96 -3.90
C SER A 426 -43.60 5.52 -3.40
N LYS A 427 -44.21 4.65 -4.24
CA LYS A 427 -44.31 3.21 -3.98
C LYS A 427 -42.93 2.51 -3.80
N HIS A 428 -41.84 3.19 -4.13
CA HIS A 428 -40.47 2.70 -4.11
C HIS A 428 -39.56 3.50 -3.15
N TYR A 429 -40.07 3.90 -2.02
CA TYR A 429 -39.27 4.58 -0.99
C TYR A 429 -38.16 3.64 -0.46
N ASN A 430 -37.15 4.22 0.17
CA ASN A 430 -36.00 3.50 0.74
C ASN A 430 -35.18 2.76 -0.31
N ARG A 431 -34.94 3.42 -1.44
CA ARG A 431 -34.19 2.90 -2.57
C ARG A 431 -32.69 2.96 -2.30
N ASN A 432 -31.99 1.86 -2.59
CA ASN A 432 -30.53 1.84 -2.55
C ASN A 432 -29.94 2.54 -3.78
N PHE A 433 -28.60 2.73 -3.78
CA PHE A 433 -27.90 3.42 -4.85
C PHE A 433 -28.25 2.88 -6.26
N MET A 434 -28.23 1.55 -6.45
CA MET A 434 -28.52 0.95 -7.76
C MET A 434 -29.97 1.20 -8.19
N GLN A 435 -30.89 1.23 -7.25
CA GLN A 435 -32.30 1.53 -7.53
C GLN A 435 -32.48 3.00 -7.91
N LEU A 436 -31.82 3.92 -7.19
CA LEU A 436 -31.88 5.37 -7.48
C LEU A 436 -31.35 5.72 -8.87
N ILE A 437 -30.20 5.17 -9.27
CA ILE A 437 -29.60 5.51 -10.57
C ILE A 437 -30.32 4.86 -11.76
N ASN A 438 -31.11 3.81 -11.54
CA ASN A 438 -31.89 3.13 -12.58
C ASN A 438 -33.37 3.55 -12.60
N ASP A 439 -33.82 4.34 -11.64
CA ASP A 439 -35.22 4.77 -11.58
C ASP A 439 -35.51 5.77 -12.71
N SER A 440 -36.50 5.42 -13.53
CA SER A 440 -36.92 6.26 -14.66
C SER A 440 -37.67 7.54 -14.24
N GLN A 441 -38.18 7.57 -13.02
CA GLN A 441 -38.87 8.72 -12.46
C GLN A 441 -37.88 9.79 -11.96
N LEU A 442 -36.62 9.41 -11.72
CA LEU A 442 -35.58 10.32 -11.26
C LEU A 442 -34.70 10.77 -12.43
N SER A 443 -34.14 11.96 -12.30
CA SER A 443 -33.28 12.52 -13.35
C SER A 443 -31.86 11.98 -13.36
N PHE A 444 -31.45 11.15 -12.38
CA PHE A 444 -30.08 10.62 -12.27
C PHE A 444 -29.67 9.76 -13.48
N LYS A 445 -30.56 8.86 -13.93
CA LYS A 445 -30.31 8.01 -15.09
C LYS A 445 -29.97 8.83 -16.34
N ASN A 446 -30.77 9.86 -16.62
CA ASN A 446 -30.55 10.73 -17.77
C ASN A 446 -29.27 11.55 -17.64
N ALA A 447 -28.93 12.03 -16.43
CA ALA A 447 -27.69 12.75 -16.18
C ALA A 447 -26.44 11.88 -16.41
N ILE A 448 -26.49 10.62 -15.94
CA ILE A 448 -25.41 9.64 -16.13
C ILE A 448 -25.26 9.30 -17.61
N GLN A 449 -26.37 8.98 -18.30
CA GLN A 449 -26.36 8.67 -19.74
C GLN A 449 -25.79 9.84 -20.55
N LYS A 450 -26.18 11.07 -20.24
CA LYS A 450 -25.65 12.26 -20.90
C LYS A 450 -24.15 12.42 -20.67
N ALA A 451 -23.65 12.15 -19.47
CA ALA A 451 -22.23 12.22 -19.16
C ALA A 451 -21.40 11.13 -19.87
N GLN A 452 -22.01 9.96 -20.09
CA GLN A 452 -21.38 8.85 -20.81
C GLN A 452 -21.43 9.00 -22.33
N SER A 453 -22.43 9.70 -22.86
CA SER A 453 -22.63 9.91 -24.31
C SER A 453 -21.95 11.17 -24.87
N SER A 454 -21.29 11.97 -24.03
CA SER A 454 -20.48 13.07 -24.54
C SER A 454 -19.26 12.49 -25.26
N GLU A 455 -19.39 12.29 -26.58
CA GLU A 455 -18.29 11.98 -27.48
C GLU A 455 -17.31 13.14 -27.46
N HIS A 456 -16.23 13.02 -26.68
CA HIS A 456 -15.04 13.78 -26.93
C HIS A 456 -14.33 13.07 -28.09
N GLU A 457 -14.09 13.76 -29.19
CA GLU A 457 -13.12 13.36 -30.21
C GLU A 457 -11.71 13.47 -29.61
N GLU A 458 -11.42 12.58 -28.66
CA GLU A 458 -10.10 12.50 -28.04
C GLU A 458 -9.15 11.74 -28.98
N THR A 459 -7.94 12.24 -29.08
CA THR A 459 -6.88 11.50 -29.77
C THR A 459 -6.55 10.23 -28.97
N LEU A 460 -6.09 9.19 -29.66
CA LEU A 460 -5.65 7.93 -29.02
C LEU A 460 -4.67 8.19 -27.85
N SER A 461 -3.81 9.22 -28.01
CA SER A 461 -2.86 9.62 -26.97
C SER A 461 -3.55 10.19 -25.72
N GLU A 462 -4.59 10.98 -25.90
CA GLU A 462 -5.37 11.58 -24.81
C GLU A 462 -6.15 10.49 -24.06
N THR A 463 -6.86 9.63 -24.79
CA THR A 463 -7.58 8.48 -24.21
C THR A 463 -6.65 7.60 -23.37
N VAL A 464 -5.47 7.24 -23.90
CA VAL A 464 -4.51 6.42 -23.13
C VAL A 464 -3.92 7.20 -21.95
N ASN A 465 -3.78 8.51 -22.08
CA ASN A 465 -3.26 9.35 -21.00
C ASN A 465 -4.23 9.46 -19.82
N GLU A 466 -5.51 9.33 -20.05
CA GLU A 466 -6.54 9.33 -19.00
C GLU A 466 -6.63 8.02 -18.23
N LEU A 467 -6.16 6.90 -18.78
CA LEU A 467 -6.14 5.63 -18.09
C LEU A 467 -5.34 5.72 -16.78
N ALA A 468 -5.80 5.04 -15.75
CA ALA A 468 -5.02 4.86 -14.54
C ALA A 468 -3.85 3.89 -14.79
N GLY A 469 -2.64 4.26 -14.37
CA GLY A 469 -1.48 3.38 -14.51
C GLY A 469 -0.15 4.11 -14.69
N SER A 470 0.94 3.33 -14.60
CA SER A 470 2.28 3.87 -14.80
C SER A 470 2.54 4.29 -16.24
N PRO A 471 3.45 5.25 -16.49
CA PRO A 471 3.83 5.64 -17.85
C PRO A 471 4.29 4.48 -18.73
N ALA A 472 4.94 3.47 -18.15
CA ALA A 472 5.37 2.27 -18.88
C ALA A 472 4.18 1.45 -19.40
N ILE A 473 3.15 1.24 -18.57
CA ILE A 473 1.92 0.54 -18.96
C ILE A 473 1.19 1.33 -20.04
N LYS A 474 1.01 2.63 -19.85
CA LYS A 474 0.37 3.52 -20.83
C LYS A 474 1.08 3.49 -22.19
N LYS A 475 2.42 3.52 -22.17
CA LYS A 475 3.22 3.40 -23.40
C LYS A 475 2.99 2.05 -24.09
N GLY A 476 2.93 0.96 -23.34
CA GLY A 476 2.62 -0.38 -23.87
C GLY A 476 1.26 -0.42 -24.54
N ILE A 477 0.21 0.07 -23.87
CA ILE A 477 -1.15 0.15 -24.40
C ILE A 477 -1.19 1.01 -25.67
N TYR A 478 -0.58 2.18 -25.63
CA TYR A 478 -0.55 3.10 -26.78
C TYR A 478 0.13 2.48 -28.01
N GLN A 479 1.25 1.80 -27.83
CA GLN A 479 1.94 1.12 -28.93
C GLN A 479 1.10 -0.05 -29.48
N SER A 480 0.46 -0.82 -28.62
CA SER A 480 -0.44 -1.91 -29.05
C SER A 480 -1.61 -1.38 -29.88
N LEU A 481 -2.23 -0.30 -29.45
CA LEU A 481 -3.33 0.33 -30.20
C LEU A 481 -2.85 0.91 -31.55
N LYS A 482 -1.68 1.55 -31.60
CA LYS A 482 -1.09 2.01 -32.88
C LYS A 482 -0.86 0.87 -33.87
N ILE A 483 -0.39 -0.30 -33.40
CA ILE A 483 -0.23 -1.47 -34.27
C ILE A 483 -1.58 -1.91 -34.84
N VAL A 484 -2.65 -1.89 -34.03
CA VAL A 484 -4.01 -2.19 -34.51
C VAL A 484 -4.45 -1.20 -35.58
N ASP A 485 -4.24 0.11 -35.35
CA ASP A 485 -4.59 1.16 -36.32
C ASP A 485 -3.84 1.00 -37.66
N GLU A 486 -2.55 0.68 -37.59
CA GLU A 486 -1.73 0.40 -38.78
C GLU A 486 -2.24 -0.84 -39.53
N LEU A 487 -2.61 -1.90 -38.82
CA LEU A 487 -3.19 -3.10 -39.44
C LEU A 487 -4.53 -2.80 -40.10
N VAL A 488 -5.39 -2.01 -39.46
CA VAL A 488 -6.67 -1.56 -40.06
C VAL A 488 -6.43 -0.75 -41.31
N ALA A 489 -5.45 0.17 -41.31
CA ALA A 489 -5.08 0.97 -42.45
C ALA A 489 -4.57 0.10 -43.62
N ILE A 490 -3.74 -0.90 -43.35
CA ILE A 490 -3.19 -1.83 -44.36
C ILE A 490 -4.30 -2.73 -44.93
N MET A 491 -5.16 -3.26 -44.09
CA MET A 491 -6.20 -4.20 -44.50
C MET A 491 -7.44 -3.55 -45.10
N GLY A 492 -7.66 -2.25 -44.85
CA GLY A 492 -8.82 -1.50 -45.28
C GLY A 492 -10.13 -1.82 -44.55
N TYR A 493 -10.08 -2.62 -43.48
CA TYR A 493 -11.22 -2.95 -42.63
C TYR A 493 -10.79 -3.24 -41.20
N ALA A 494 -11.72 -3.06 -40.24
CA ALA A 494 -11.49 -3.33 -38.84
C ALA A 494 -11.44 -4.86 -38.56
N PRO A 495 -10.58 -5.32 -37.64
CA PRO A 495 -10.52 -6.74 -37.26
C PRO A 495 -11.83 -7.18 -36.59
N LYS A 496 -12.31 -8.36 -36.96
CA LYS A 496 -13.51 -8.95 -36.37
C LYS A 496 -13.35 -9.26 -34.88
N ARG A 497 -12.14 -9.50 -34.43
CA ARG A 497 -11.79 -9.82 -33.02
C ARG A 497 -10.33 -9.41 -32.76
N ILE A 498 -10.09 -8.79 -31.63
CA ILE A 498 -8.75 -8.54 -31.09
C ILE A 498 -8.60 -9.49 -29.89
N VAL A 499 -7.49 -10.22 -29.82
CA VAL A 499 -7.14 -11.09 -28.70
C VAL A 499 -5.93 -10.50 -28.04
N ASP A 500 -6.08 -10.16 -26.76
CA ASP A 500 -4.97 -9.69 -25.92
C ASP A 500 -4.45 -10.86 -25.10
N GLU A 501 -3.21 -11.27 -25.36
CA GLU A 501 -2.54 -12.35 -24.65
C GLU A 501 -1.54 -11.76 -23.65
N MET A 502 -1.95 -11.68 -22.39
CA MET A 502 -1.07 -11.21 -21.31
C MET A 502 -0.17 -12.34 -20.82
N ALA A 503 1.09 -12.34 -21.23
CA ALA A 503 2.11 -13.16 -20.61
C ALA A 503 2.36 -12.66 -19.17
N ARG A 504 1.86 -13.39 -18.19
CA ARG A 504 2.26 -13.20 -16.80
C ARG A 504 3.63 -13.87 -16.63
N GLU A 505 4.69 -13.08 -16.54
CA GLU A 505 5.89 -13.59 -15.91
C GLU A 505 5.54 -14.13 -14.52
N ASN A 506 6.05 -15.33 -14.21
CA ASN A 506 5.81 -16.02 -12.94
C ASN A 506 6.50 -15.33 -11.72
N GLN A 507 6.63 -14.03 -11.71
CA GLN A 507 6.91 -13.25 -10.51
C GLN A 507 5.62 -13.08 -9.69
N THR A 508 5.02 -14.20 -9.34
CA THR A 508 3.98 -14.19 -8.31
C THR A 508 4.67 -13.90 -6.98
N THR A 509 4.25 -12.83 -6.33
CA THR A 509 4.59 -12.58 -4.93
C THR A 509 4.27 -13.83 -4.11
N SER A 510 4.98 -14.06 -3.00
CA SER A 510 4.71 -15.19 -2.09
C SER A 510 3.23 -15.26 -1.70
N THR A 511 2.57 -14.12 -1.51
CA THR A 511 1.12 -13.98 -1.28
C THR A 511 0.29 -14.45 -2.48
N GLY A 512 0.70 -14.15 -3.70
CA GLY A 512 0.04 -14.62 -4.92
C GLY A 512 0.15 -16.14 -5.09
N LYS A 513 1.31 -16.73 -4.80
CA LYS A 513 1.52 -18.18 -4.79
C LYS A 513 0.63 -18.86 -3.76
N ARG A 514 0.56 -18.34 -2.53
CA ARG A 514 -0.31 -18.88 -1.46
C ARG A 514 -1.79 -18.85 -1.82
N ARG A 515 -2.27 -17.73 -2.39
CA ARG A 515 -3.67 -17.62 -2.87
C ARG A 515 -3.98 -18.62 -3.99
N SER A 516 -3.02 -18.84 -4.90
CA SER A 516 -3.16 -19.83 -5.97
C SER A 516 -3.23 -21.24 -5.41
N ILE A 517 -2.36 -21.60 -4.45
CA ILE A 517 -2.36 -22.89 -3.77
C ILE A 517 -3.65 -23.11 -2.96
N GLN A 518 -4.15 -22.09 -2.26
CA GLN A 518 -5.41 -22.18 -1.54
C GLN A 518 -6.60 -22.41 -2.48
N ARG A 519 -6.64 -21.71 -3.62
CA ARG A 519 -7.67 -21.94 -4.65
C ARG A 519 -7.60 -23.36 -5.22
N LEU A 520 -6.39 -23.85 -5.50
CA LEU A 520 -6.19 -25.21 -5.96
C LEU A 520 -6.71 -26.25 -4.95
N LYS A 521 -6.38 -26.09 -3.66
CA LYS A 521 -6.89 -26.96 -2.59
C LYS A 521 -8.42 -26.93 -2.43
N ILE A 522 -9.04 -25.76 -2.63
CA ILE A 522 -10.52 -25.65 -2.62
C ILE A 522 -11.13 -26.40 -3.81
N VAL A 523 -10.53 -26.25 -5.00
CA VAL A 523 -10.97 -26.97 -6.19
C VAL A 523 -10.76 -28.47 -6.05
N GLU A 524 -9.60 -28.92 -5.58
CA GLU A 524 -9.31 -30.34 -5.31
C GLU A 524 -10.29 -30.94 -4.30
N LYS A 525 -10.62 -30.19 -3.24
CA LYS A 525 -11.63 -30.65 -2.27
C LYS A 525 -13.03 -30.75 -2.87
N ALA A 526 -13.43 -29.77 -3.69
CA ALA A 526 -14.72 -29.77 -4.37
C ALA A 526 -14.82 -30.83 -5.50
N MET A 527 -13.70 -31.32 -6.00
CA MET A 527 -13.67 -32.44 -6.98
C MET A 527 -13.58 -33.83 -6.31
N ALA A 528 -13.26 -33.90 -5.03
CA ALA A 528 -13.17 -35.11 -4.24
C ALA A 528 -14.49 -35.44 -3.48
N GLU A 529 -15.37 -34.47 -3.37
CA GLU A 529 -16.78 -34.61 -2.91
C GLU A 529 -17.70 -34.88 -4.12
#